data_3e3389a5857db06c3d8b0abd8d62aaf3
#
_entry.id   3e3389a5857db06c3d8b0abd8d62aaf3
#
_cell.length_a   1.000
_cell.length_b   1.000
_cell.length_c   1.000
_cell.angle_alpha   90.00
_cell.angle_beta   90.00
_cell.angle_gamma   90.00
#
_symmetry.space_group_name_H-M   'P 1'
#
loop_
_entity.id
_entity.type
_entity.pdbx_description
1 polymer ?
#
loop_
_entity_poly.entity_id
_entity_poly.type
_entity_poly.pdbx_seq_one_letter_code
_entity_poly.pdbx_strand_id
1 'polypeptide(L)'
;DVVFSFNALREKGLPMYRYYYGNVAKAEAQDNNRVLFTFKEGDNRELPLILGQMPVLPKHFWDGKDFATTTLEIPVGSGPYRVKSFEQGRFVVYERNPDWWGADLAVSKGFYNFDEIRYDYYRDATVAVEALKAGAYDLRIENEAKKWLTAYTDLGEKQGFAKKEFFHGLPSGMQGFVFNTRRPLFADVKVREAVALMFDFEWSNKNLFSGQYLRTKSYFDNSELAAKGKPSRDELALLNPFKDSLPPEVFTAPFDLPKTNASGFLRPQMRRAFSLLEQAGWTVRDGVLKNAEGQPFEFEILLD
;
A
#
# COMPACT_ATOMS: atom_id res chain seq x y z
N ASP A 1 -2.93 -18.56 -23.36
CA ASP A 1 -3.29 -17.53 -22.39
C ASP A 1 -2.07 -17.08 -21.58
N VAL A 2 -1.32 -17.98 -20.91
CA VAL A 2 -0.20 -17.62 -20.03
C VAL A 2 0.90 -16.82 -20.76
N VAL A 3 1.41 -17.32 -21.89
CA VAL A 3 2.43 -16.61 -22.69
C VAL A 3 1.91 -15.28 -23.23
N PHE A 4 0.65 -15.24 -23.67
CA PHE A 4 0.01 -14.01 -24.10
C PHE A 4 -0.01 -12.98 -22.95
N SER A 5 -0.48 -13.40 -21.78
CA SER A 5 -0.59 -12.53 -20.61
C SER A 5 0.77 -11.96 -20.21
N PHE A 6 1.79 -12.81 -20.15
CA PHE A 6 3.15 -12.39 -19.84
C PHE A 6 3.63 -11.30 -20.80
N ASN A 7 3.48 -11.52 -22.11
CA ASN A 7 3.93 -10.56 -23.12
C ASN A 7 3.11 -9.26 -23.07
N ALA A 8 1.77 -9.36 -22.99
CA ALA A 8 0.90 -8.20 -22.92
C ALA A 8 1.18 -7.33 -21.68
N LEU A 9 1.32 -7.94 -20.51
CA LEU A 9 1.61 -7.23 -19.26
C LEU A 9 3.01 -6.59 -19.29
N ARG A 10 4.03 -7.31 -19.77
CA ARG A 10 5.38 -6.80 -19.84
C ARG A 10 5.54 -5.66 -20.85
N GLU A 11 4.88 -5.74 -22.00
CA GLU A 11 5.03 -4.78 -23.10
C GLU A 11 4.09 -3.59 -23.00
N LYS A 12 2.82 -3.84 -22.63
CA LYS A 12 1.73 -2.87 -22.67
C LYS A 12 1.05 -2.63 -21.32
N GLY A 13 1.40 -3.39 -20.28
CA GLY A 13 0.85 -3.24 -18.93
C GLY A 13 1.46 -2.05 -18.18
N LEU A 14 1.04 -1.89 -16.92
CA LEU A 14 1.60 -0.86 -16.03
C LEU A 14 3.13 -1.01 -15.91
N PRO A 15 3.87 0.10 -15.71
CA PRO A 15 5.34 0.07 -15.62
C PRO A 15 5.90 -0.94 -14.61
N MET A 16 5.15 -1.22 -13.52
CA MET A 16 5.55 -2.21 -12.52
C MET A 16 5.72 -3.62 -13.10
N TYR A 17 4.88 -4.04 -14.06
CA TYR A 17 5.00 -5.36 -14.68
C TYR A 17 6.29 -5.49 -15.49
N ARG A 18 6.68 -4.43 -16.19
CA ARG A 18 7.96 -4.38 -16.92
C ARG A 18 9.14 -4.55 -15.98
N TYR A 19 9.08 -3.94 -14.81
CA TYR A 19 10.11 -4.08 -13.78
C TYR A 19 10.09 -5.48 -13.18
N TYR A 20 8.96 -6.00 -12.74
CA TYR A 20 8.85 -7.32 -12.10
C TYR A 20 9.26 -8.47 -13.02
N TYR A 21 8.90 -8.40 -14.30
CA TYR A 21 9.23 -9.45 -15.26
C TYR A 21 10.53 -9.17 -16.03
N GLY A 22 11.28 -8.16 -15.65
CA GLY A 22 12.49 -7.72 -16.35
C GLY A 22 13.58 -8.80 -16.44
N ASN A 23 13.65 -9.70 -15.45
CA ASN A 23 14.62 -10.80 -15.39
C ASN A 23 14.15 -12.08 -16.11
N VAL A 24 12.98 -12.07 -16.72
CA VAL A 24 12.56 -13.16 -17.63
C VAL A 24 13.10 -12.88 -19.02
N ALA A 25 13.90 -13.80 -19.54
CA ALA A 25 14.41 -13.73 -20.90
C ALA A 25 13.33 -14.13 -21.92
N LYS A 26 12.60 -15.22 -21.64
CA LYS A 26 11.66 -15.82 -22.59
C LYS A 26 10.54 -16.57 -21.85
N ALA A 27 9.33 -16.56 -22.44
CA ALA A 27 8.19 -17.41 -22.05
C ALA A 27 7.71 -18.17 -23.29
N GLU A 28 7.63 -19.49 -23.21
CA GLU A 28 7.28 -20.37 -24.33
C GLU A 28 6.29 -21.45 -23.93
N ALA A 29 5.25 -21.62 -24.71
CA ALA A 29 4.39 -22.79 -24.59
C ALA A 29 5.11 -24.01 -25.17
N GLN A 30 5.29 -25.04 -24.37
CA GLN A 30 5.85 -26.32 -24.80
C GLN A 30 4.75 -27.25 -25.34
N ASP A 31 3.59 -27.19 -24.70
CA ASP A 31 2.37 -27.87 -25.11
C ASP A 31 1.12 -27.10 -24.57
N ASN A 32 -0.04 -27.70 -24.62
CA ASN A 32 -1.30 -27.06 -24.19
C ASN A 32 -1.34 -26.75 -22.68
N ASN A 33 -0.54 -27.43 -21.86
CA ASN A 33 -0.61 -27.35 -20.39
C ASN A 33 0.72 -26.96 -19.74
N ARG A 34 1.78 -26.75 -20.51
CA ARG A 34 3.12 -26.41 -19.99
C ARG A 34 3.67 -25.16 -20.63
N VAL A 35 4.14 -24.24 -19.79
CA VAL A 35 4.88 -23.04 -20.19
C VAL A 35 6.25 -23.06 -19.54
N LEU A 36 7.28 -22.82 -20.35
CA LEU A 36 8.65 -22.65 -19.87
C LEU A 36 8.99 -21.16 -19.79
N PHE A 37 9.41 -20.71 -18.62
CA PHE A 37 10.00 -19.40 -18.42
C PHE A 37 11.53 -19.56 -18.30
N THR A 38 12.27 -18.93 -19.20
CA THR A 38 13.72 -18.87 -19.13
C THR A 38 14.13 -17.56 -18.48
N PHE A 39 14.95 -17.63 -17.43
CA PHE A 39 15.43 -16.46 -16.70
C PHE A 39 16.74 -15.96 -17.29
N LYS A 40 17.00 -14.66 -17.19
CA LYS A 40 18.32 -14.08 -17.42
C LYS A 40 19.24 -14.49 -16.28
N GLU A 41 20.55 -14.45 -16.52
CA GLU A 41 21.52 -14.60 -15.45
C GLU A 41 21.31 -13.52 -14.38
N GLY A 42 21.37 -13.91 -13.12
CA GLY A 42 21.15 -13.03 -11.96
C GLY A 42 20.62 -13.80 -10.74
N ASP A 43 20.66 -13.17 -9.57
CA ASP A 43 20.26 -13.77 -8.29
C ASP A 43 18.87 -13.29 -7.86
N ASN A 44 17.88 -13.33 -8.75
CA ASN A 44 16.49 -13.02 -8.39
C ASN A 44 15.75 -14.30 -7.97
N ARG A 45 15.88 -14.68 -6.69
CA ARG A 45 15.25 -15.87 -6.12
C ARG A 45 13.72 -15.76 -5.99
N GLU A 46 13.18 -14.55 -6.02
CA GLU A 46 11.74 -14.31 -5.90
C GLU A 46 11.00 -14.44 -7.22
N LEU A 47 11.73 -14.44 -8.35
CA LEU A 47 11.12 -14.40 -9.67
C LEU A 47 10.09 -15.52 -9.94
N PRO A 48 10.29 -16.77 -9.50
CA PRO A 48 9.27 -17.82 -9.64
C PRO A 48 7.98 -17.49 -8.88
N LEU A 49 8.09 -16.90 -7.68
CA LEU A 49 6.93 -16.50 -6.88
C LEU A 49 6.20 -15.31 -7.52
N ILE A 50 6.95 -14.34 -8.05
CA ILE A 50 6.40 -13.19 -8.77
C ILE A 50 5.62 -13.66 -10.01
N LEU A 51 6.16 -14.61 -10.77
CA LEU A 51 5.48 -15.20 -11.92
C LEU A 51 4.24 -16.01 -11.50
N GLY A 52 4.28 -16.68 -10.36
CA GLY A 52 3.12 -17.39 -9.80
C GLY A 52 1.93 -16.49 -9.44
N GLN A 53 2.16 -15.20 -9.28
CA GLN A 53 1.13 -14.19 -9.01
C GLN A 53 0.65 -13.47 -10.30
N MET A 54 1.17 -13.83 -11.45
CA MET A 54 0.83 -13.17 -12.72
C MET A 54 -0.66 -13.36 -13.06
N PRO A 55 -1.42 -12.27 -13.32
CA PRO A 55 -2.78 -12.40 -13.82
C PRO A 55 -2.79 -13.07 -15.20
N VAL A 56 -3.55 -14.14 -15.35
CA VAL A 56 -3.70 -14.83 -16.62
C VAL A 56 -4.96 -14.31 -17.31
N LEU A 57 -4.77 -13.77 -18.51
CA LEU A 57 -5.80 -13.11 -19.31
C LEU A 57 -6.28 -14.04 -20.43
N PRO A 58 -7.57 -14.05 -20.79
CA PRO A 58 -8.09 -14.85 -21.89
C PRO A 58 -7.66 -14.25 -23.23
N LYS A 59 -6.71 -14.90 -23.91
CA LYS A 59 -6.19 -14.42 -25.20
C LYS A 59 -7.30 -14.16 -26.22
N HIS A 60 -8.29 -15.07 -26.31
CA HIS A 60 -9.40 -14.96 -27.26
C HIS A 60 -10.25 -13.69 -27.05
N PHE A 61 -10.35 -13.16 -25.83
CA PHE A 61 -11.05 -11.90 -25.56
C PHE A 61 -10.27 -10.70 -26.10
N TRP A 62 -8.94 -10.75 -26.03
CA TRP A 62 -8.04 -9.68 -26.44
C TRP A 62 -7.61 -9.74 -27.90
N ASP A 63 -7.98 -10.81 -28.61
CA ASP A 63 -7.60 -10.96 -30.02
C ASP A 63 -8.20 -9.84 -30.87
N GLY A 64 -7.34 -9.17 -31.64
CA GLY A 64 -7.71 -7.99 -32.43
C GLY A 64 -7.91 -6.68 -31.64
N LYS A 65 -7.69 -6.66 -30.31
CA LYS A 65 -7.81 -5.48 -29.46
C LYS A 65 -6.45 -4.98 -28.99
N ASP A 66 -6.32 -3.65 -28.83
CA ASP A 66 -5.15 -3.10 -28.21
C ASP A 66 -5.26 -3.16 -26.68
N PHE A 67 -4.42 -3.98 -26.04
CA PHE A 67 -4.38 -4.15 -24.59
C PHE A 67 -4.06 -2.84 -23.83
N ALA A 68 -3.40 -1.88 -24.47
CA ALA A 68 -3.06 -0.60 -23.84
C ALA A 68 -4.23 0.39 -23.79
N THR A 69 -5.33 0.11 -24.52
CA THR A 69 -6.50 1.02 -24.56
C THR A 69 -7.58 0.54 -23.62
N THR A 70 -8.28 1.51 -22.98
CA THR A 70 -9.45 1.21 -22.15
C THR A 70 -10.59 0.69 -23.01
N THR A 71 -11.19 -0.41 -22.59
CA THR A 71 -12.42 -0.95 -23.18
C THR A 71 -13.57 -0.89 -22.18
N LEU A 72 -14.80 -0.70 -22.72
CA LEU A 72 -16.05 -0.85 -21.96
C LEU A 72 -16.74 -2.20 -22.24
N GLU A 73 -16.06 -3.10 -22.92
CA GLU A 73 -16.57 -4.46 -23.10
C GLU A 73 -16.46 -5.24 -21.78
N ILE A 74 -17.47 -6.04 -21.48
CA ILE A 74 -17.47 -6.87 -20.28
C ILE A 74 -16.36 -7.93 -20.42
N PRO A 75 -15.38 -7.94 -19.49
CA PRO A 75 -14.27 -8.87 -19.56
C PRO A 75 -14.72 -10.30 -19.23
N VAL A 76 -14.06 -11.27 -19.83
CA VAL A 76 -14.20 -12.68 -19.48
C VAL A 76 -13.28 -12.98 -18.29
N GLY A 77 -13.87 -13.44 -17.19
CA GLY A 77 -13.15 -13.85 -15.99
C GLY A 77 -13.32 -15.35 -15.70
N SER A 78 -12.46 -15.88 -14.83
CA SER A 78 -12.51 -17.28 -14.36
C SER A 78 -12.99 -17.41 -12.90
N GLY A 79 -13.45 -16.32 -12.31
CA GLY A 79 -13.89 -16.25 -10.91
C GLY A 79 -15.33 -16.73 -10.67
N PRO A 80 -15.72 -16.73 -9.37
CA PRO A 80 -17.06 -17.14 -8.95
C PRO A 80 -18.16 -16.14 -9.33
N TYR A 81 -17.78 -14.92 -9.71
CA TYR A 81 -18.67 -13.88 -10.19
C TYR A 81 -18.23 -13.39 -11.56
N ARG A 82 -19.21 -12.99 -12.37
CA ARG A 82 -18.99 -12.31 -13.66
C ARG A 82 -19.76 -11.00 -13.69
N VAL A 83 -19.29 -10.04 -14.46
CA VAL A 83 -19.99 -8.76 -14.64
C VAL A 83 -21.30 -9.04 -15.41
N LYS A 84 -22.41 -8.68 -14.79
CA LYS A 84 -23.76 -8.78 -15.39
C LYS A 84 -24.10 -7.53 -16.20
N SER A 85 -23.87 -6.36 -15.60
CA SER A 85 -24.13 -5.06 -16.19
C SER A 85 -23.35 -3.97 -15.48
N PHE A 86 -23.17 -2.83 -16.15
CA PHE A 86 -22.60 -1.66 -15.53
C PHE A 86 -23.10 -0.38 -16.21
N GLU A 87 -23.00 0.72 -15.50
CA GLU A 87 -23.10 2.07 -16.03
C GLU A 87 -21.88 2.86 -15.60
N GLN A 88 -21.12 3.36 -16.58
CA GLN A 88 -19.84 4.02 -16.33
C GLN A 88 -19.97 5.17 -15.32
N GLY A 89 -19.16 5.13 -14.27
CA GLY A 89 -19.13 6.14 -13.20
C GLY A 89 -20.31 6.07 -12.23
N ARG A 90 -21.22 5.11 -12.37
CA ARG A 90 -22.40 4.95 -11.50
C ARG A 90 -22.43 3.63 -10.75
N PHE A 91 -22.38 2.50 -11.44
CA PHE A 91 -22.45 1.19 -10.79
C PHE A 91 -21.84 0.08 -11.64
N VAL A 92 -21.50 -1.02 -10.97
CA VAL A 92 -21.22 -2.34 -11.58
C VAL A 92 -22.03 -3.40 -10.82
N VAL A 93 -22.69 -4.27 -11.54
CA VAL A 93 -23.41 -5.45 -11.00
C VAL A 93 -22.66 -6.70 -11.40
N TYR A 94 -22.34 -7.51 -10.42
CA TYR A 94 -21.80 -8.85 -10.59
C TYR A 94 -22.89 -9.87 -10.29
N GLU A 95 -22.96 -10.94 -11.10
CA GLU A 95 -23.80 -12.09 -10.82
C GLU A 95 -22.93 -13.32 -10.55
N ARG A 96 -23.40 -14.19 -9.67
CA ARG A 96 -22.73 -15.45 -9.36
C ARG A 96 -22.71 -16.33 -10.60
N ASN A 97 -21.55 -16.92 -10.89
CA ASN A 97 -21.39 -17.90 -11.96
C ASN A 97 -21.79 -19.30 -11.44
N PRO A 98 -22.94 -19.85 -11.84
CA PRO A 98 -23.38 -21.15 -11.34
C PRO A 98 -22.47 -22.30 -11.80
N ASP A 99 -21.79 -22.12 -12.94
CA ASP A 99 -20.92 -23.13 -13.55
C ASP A 99 -19.43 -22.89 -13.19
N TRP A 100 -19.17 -22.14 -12.10
CA TRP A 100 -17.80 -21.86 -11.72
C TRP A 100 -17.05 -23.13 -11.33
N TRP A 101 -15.92 -23.37 -11.99
CA TRP A 101 -15.07 -24.56 -11.83
C TRP A 101 -14.59 -24.81 -10.39
N GLY A 102 -14.49 -23.78 -9.57
CA GLY A 102 -13.99 -23.86 -8.18
C GLY A 102 -15.08 -24.08 -7.13
N ALA A 103 -16.35 -24.23 -7.51
CA ALA A 103 -17.48 -24.30 -6.57
C ALA A 103 -17.37 -25.45 -5.57
N ASP A 104 -16.90 -26.61 -6.02
CA ASP A 104 -16.80 -27.83 -5.20
C ASP A 104 -15.47 -27.98 -4.45
N LEU A 105 -14.51 -27.06 -4.65
CA LEU A 105 -13.25 -27.10 -3.92
C LEU A 105 -13.46 -26.85 -2.43
N ALA A 106 -12.75 -27.59 -1.60
CA ALA A 106 -12.87 -27.48 -0.15
C ALA A 106 -12.63 -26.04 0.36
N VAL A 107 -11.71 -25.31 -0.27
CA VAL A 107 -11.39 -23.90 0.05
C VAL A 107 -12.48 -22.92 -0.34
N SER A 108 -13.44 -23.31 -1.19
CA SER A 108 -14.51 -22.45 -1.67
C SER A 108 -15.84 -22.67 -0.92
N LYS A 109 -15.95 -23.77 -0.19
CA LYS A 109 -17.19 -24.10 0.55
C LYS A 109 -17.51 -23.05 1.61
N GLY A 110 -18.74 -22.55 1.58
CA GLY A 110 -19.22 -21.51 2.49
C GLY A 110 -18.91 -20.07 2.03
N PHE A 111 -18.28 -19.89 0.87
CA PHE A 111 -18.04 -18.58 0.24
C PHE A 111 -18.97 -18.36 -0.94
N TYR A 112 -18.97 -17.13 -1.45
CA TYR A 112 -19.69 -16.71 -2.69
C TYR A 112 -21.20 -16.95 -2.62
N ASN A 113 -21.82 -16.59 -1.49
CA ASN A 113 -23.21 -16.93 -1.17
C ASN A 113 -24.24 -15.98 -1.80
N PHE A 114 -23.85 -14.79 -2.24
CA PHE A 114 -24.78 -13.83 -2.85
C PHE A 114 -24.98 -14.16 -4.33
N ASP A 115 -26.23 -14.05 -4.81
CA ASP A 115 -26.53 -14.23 -6.22
C ASP A 115 -26.09 -13.02 -7.06
N GLU A 116 -26.24 -11.82 -6.49
CA GLU A 116 -25.79 -10.58 -7.10
C GLU A 116 -25.04 -9.72 -6.06
N ILE A 117 -24.02 -9.03 -6.53
CA ILE A 117 -23.27 -8.01 -5.75
C ILE A 117 -23.23 -6.75 -6.61
N ARG A 118 -23.76 -5.65 -6.08
CA ARG A 118 -23.77 -4.37 -6.74
C ARG A 118 -22.83 -3.40 -6.04
N TYR A 119 -21.96 -2.74 -6.81
CA TYR A 119 -21.11 -1.64 -6.34
C TYR A 119 -21.62 -0.33 -6.93
N ASP A 120 -22.08 0.58 -6.08
CA ASP A 120 -22.46 1.92 -6.46
C ASP A 120 -21.32 2.91 -6.19
N TYR A 121 -21.04 3.78 -7.16
CA TYR A 121 -19.98 4.77 -7.07
C TYR A 121 -20.53 6.16 -6.81
N TYR A 122 -20.02 6.80 -5.79
CA TYR A 122 -20.37 8.17 -5.40
C TYR A 122 -19.15 9.07 -5.57
N ARG A 123 -19.33 10.25 -6.15
CA ARG A 123 -18.24 11.23 -6.32
C ARG A 123 -17.80 11.85 -5.00
N ASP A 124 -18.74 11.97 -4.06
CA ASP A 124 -18.53 12.56 -2.76
C ASP A 124 -18.80 11.55 -1.65
N ALA A 125 -17.86 11.43 -0.72
CA ALA A 125 -17.95 10.47 0.37
C ALA A 125 -19.06 10.82 1.39
N THR A 126 -19.44 12.09 1.53
CA THR A 126 -20.55 12.50 2.39
C THR A 126 -21.87 12.07 1.80
N VAL A 127 -22.05 12.25 0.49
CA VAL A 127 -23.21 11.75 -0.26
C VAL A 127 -23.33 10.23 -0.13
N ALA A 128 -22.20 9.50 -0.20
CA ALA A 128 -22.20 8.06 0.00
C ALA A 128 -22.67 7.66 1.41
N VAL A 129 -22.26 8.38 2.46
CA VAL A 129 -22.72 8.13 3.82
C VAL A 129 -24.23 8.37 3.95
N GLU A 130 -24.74 9.49 3.40
CA GLU A 130 -26.19 9.78 3.45
C GLU A 130 -27.02 8.78 2.66
N ALA A 131 -26.48 8.26 1.54
CA ALA A 131 -27.12 7.17 0.77
C ALA A 131 -27.20 5.87 1.59
N LEU A 132 -26.16 5.52 2.36
CA LEU A 132 -26.23 4.38 3.30
C LEU A 132 -27.31 4.59 4.36
N LYS A 133 -27.38 5.78 4.96
CA LYS A 133 -28.40 6.14 5.95
C LYS A 133 -29.82 6.06 5.38
N ALA A 134 -29.96 6.38 4.11
CA ALA A 134 -31.23 6.26 3.38
C ALA A 134 -31.55 4.81 2.93
N GLY A 135 -30.68 3.83 3.20
CA GLY A 135 -30.87 2.44 2.80
C GLY A 135 -30.67 2.18 1.30
N ALA A 136 -29.93 3.03 0.61
CA ALA A 136 -29.68 2.86 -0.83
C ALA A 136 -28.72 1.71 -1.12
N TYR A 137 -27.90 1.30 -0.14
CA TYR A 137 -27.03 0.11 -0.20
C TYR A 137 -26.79 -0.44 1.22
N ASP A 138 -26.28 -1.66 1.32
CA ASP A 138 -26.30 -2.46 2.55
C ASP A 138 -24.98 -2.46 3.33
N LEU A 139 -23.83 -2.30 2.64
CA LEU A 139 -22.50 -2.43 3.25
C LEU A 139 -21.59 -1.28 2.85
N ARG A 140 -20.91 -0.70 3.84
CA ARG A 140 -19.84 0.25 3.65
C ARG A 140 -18.64 -0.12 4.50
N ILE A 141 -17.46 -0.12 3.90
CA ILE A 141 -16.18 -0.14 4.61
C ILE A 141 -15.74 1.31 4.77
N GLU A 142 -15.59 1.76 6.01
CA GLU A 142 -15.17 3.13 6.32
C GLU A 142 -13.69 3.15 6.70
N ASN A 143 -12.89 3.87 5.94
CA ASN A 143 -11.44 4.00 6.12
C ASN A 143 -11.02 5.35 6.71
N GLU A 144 -11.97 6.28 6.89
CA GLU A 144 -11.70 7.62 7.41
C GLU A 144 -12.11 7.71 8.89
N ALA A 145 -11.11 7.89 9.77
CA ALA A 145 -11.30 7.93 11.21
C ALA A 145 -12.36 8.96 11.65
N LYS A 146 -12.35 10.16 11.07
CA LYS A 146 -13.35 11.20 11.40
C LYS A 146 -14.77 10.74 11.07
N LYS A 147 -15.00 10.21 9.87
CA LYS A 147 -16.32 9.70 9.47
C LYS A 147 -16.74 8.52 10.33
N TRP A 148 -15.82 7.58 10.58
CA TRP A 148 -16.07 6.46 11.49
C TRP A 148 -16.63 6.93 12.84
N LEU A 149 -16.05 7.95 13.44
CA LEU A 149 -16.46 8.45 14.76
C LEU A 149 -17.73 9.30 14.73
N THR A 150 -17.94 10.10 13.69
CA THR A 150 -18.97 11.16 13.72
C THR A 150 -20.13 10.96 12.76
N ALA A 151 -19.94 10.25 11.65
CA ALA A 151 -20.95 10.21 10.60
C ALA A 151 -22.07 9.19 10.83
N TYR A 152 -21.88 8.22 11.73
CA TYR A 152 -22.81 7.11 11.96
C TYR A 152 -23.44 7.12 13.36
N THR A 153 -23.38 8.24 14.10
CA THR A 153 -23.84 8.35 15.48
C THR A 153 -25.35 8.38 15.60
N ASP A 154 -26.04 8.82 14.57
CA ASP A 154 -27.50 8.92 14.46
C ASP A 154 -28.18 7.64 13.94
N LEU A 155 -27.39 6.68 13.45
CA LEU A 155 -27.87 5.39 13.02
C LEU A 155 -27.95 4.45 14.24
N GLY A 156 -29.10 4.40 14.87
CA GLY A 156 -29.34 3.50 16.00
C GLY A 156 -29.64 2.06 15.56
N GLU A 157 -29.46 1.11 16.49
CA GLU A 157 -29.84 -0.31 16.31
C GLU A 157 -31.30 -0.52 15.86
N LYS A 158 -32.16 0.46 16.13
CA LYS A 158 -33.58 0.44 15.76
C LYS A 158 -33.87 0.39 14.26
N GLN A 159 -32.85 0.69 13.41
CA GLN A 159 -32.97 0.64 11.94
C GLN A 159 -32.28 -0.58 11.31
N GLY A 160 -31.85 -1.54 12.15
CA GLY A 160 -31.10 -2.69 11.65
C GLY A 160 -29.65 -2.39 11.21
N PHE A 161 -29.16 -1.18 11.52
CA PHE A 161 -27.79 -0.79 11.21
C PHE A 161 -26.82 -1.33 12.27
N ALA A 162 -25.73 -1.95 11.83
CA ALA A 162 -24.67 -2.44 12.70
C ALA A 162 -23.33 -1.79 12.33
N LYS A 163 -22.75 -1.03 13.26
CA LYS A 163 -21.40 -0.50 13.15
C LYS A 163 -20.43 -1.41 13.90
N LYS A 164 -19.46 -2.00 13.20
CA LYS A 164 -18.57 -3.02 13.78
C LYS A 164 -17.12 -2.79 13.37
N GLU A 165 -16.20 -3.01 14.31
CA GLU A 165 -14.76 -3.13 14.05
C GLU A 165 -14.38 -4.61 13.99
N PHE A 166 -13.57 -4.97 12.99
CA PHE A 166 -13.06 -6.31 12.82
C PHE A 166 -11.54 -6.28 12.92
N PHE A 167 -11.02 -6.86 14.00
CA PHE A 167 -9.58 -7.05 14.14
C PHE A 167 -9.11 -8.20 13.26
N HIS A 168 -8.02 -8.02 12.58
CA HIS A 168 -7.43 -9.02 11.68
C HIS A 168 -5.92 -9.07 11.82
N GLY A 169 -5.31 -10.19 11.42
CA GLY A 169 -3.87 -10.41 11.41
C GLY A 169 -3.20 -10.16 10.04
N LEU A 170 -3.87 -9.45 9.14
CA LEU A 170 -3.26 -9.10 7.86
C LEU A 170 -2.19 -8.02 8.08
N PRO A 171 -1.03 -8.11 7.39
CA PRO A 171 -0.02 -7.06 7.46
C PRO A 171 -0.63 -5.70 7.14
N SER A 172 -0.25 -4.69 7.92
CA SER A 172 -0.71 -3.32 7.68
C SER A 172 0.16 -2.65 6.62
N GLY A 173 -0.46 -1.93 5.69
CA GLY A 173 0.26 -1.05 4.79
C GLY A 173 0.92 0.11 5.55
N MET A 174 1.92 0.73 4.92
CA MET A 174 2.55 1.94 5.42
C MET A 174 2.12 3.15 4.58
N GLN A 175 1.60 4.16 5.24
CA GLN A 175 1.40 5.49 4.66
C GLN A 175 2.40 6.46 5.28
N GLY A 176 3.10 7.21 4.45
CA GLY A 176 4.14 8.12 4.96
C GLY A 176 4.73 9.01 3.86
N PHE A 177 5.46 10.02 4.28
CA PHE A 177 6.24 10.86 3.39
C PHE A 177 7.55 10.16 3.04
N VAL A 178 7.75 9.83 1.76
CA VAL A 178 8.93 9.11 1.29
C VAL A 178 9.98 10.09 0.77
N PHE A 179 11.16 10.08 1.37
CA PHE A 179 12.28 10.89 0.90
C PHE A 179 12.90 10.32 -0.37
N ASN A 180 13.03 11.12 -1.41
CA ASN A 180 13.83 10.76 -2.58
C ASN A 180 15.33 10.89 -2.26
N THR A 181 15.94 9.82 -1.75
CA THR A 181 17.35 9.79 -1.33
C THR A 181 18.34 9.88 -2.49
N ARG A 182 17.89 9.84 -3.74
CA ARG A 182 18.72 10.12 -4.92
C ARG A 182 18.97 11.62 -5.11
N ARG A 183 18.16 12.48 -4.48
CA ARG A 183 18.41 13.93 -4.47
C ARG A 183 19.48 14.24 -3.40
N PRO A 184 20.51 15.07 -3.73
CA PRO A 184 21.60 15.39 -2.80
C PRO A 184 21.10 15.89 -1.44
N LEU A 185 20.04 16.70 -1.42
CA LEU A 185 19.43 17.24 -0.18
C LEU A 185 19.06 16.12 0.81
N PHE A 186 18.52 15.00 0.34
CA PHE A 186 18.07 13.90 1.18
C PHE A 186 19.02 12.70 1.23
N ALA A 187 20.20 12.81 0.64
CA ALA A 187 21.22 11.77 0.72
C ALA A 187 21.74 11.58 2.15
N ASP A 188 21.93 12.70 2.90
CA ASP A 188 22.35 12.65 4.29
C ASP A 188 21.20 12.23 5.21
N VAL A 189 21.44 11.20 6.04
CA VAL A 189 20.48 10.69 7.03
C VAL A 189 20.09 11.75 8.07
N LYS A 190 21.03 12.63 8.44
CA LYS A 190 20.76 13.70 9.42
C LYS A 190 19.73 14.70 8.92
N VAL A 191 19.74 15.01 7.64
CA VAL A 191 18.71 15.86 7.00
C VAL A 191 17.36 15.19 7.08
N ARG A 192 17.26 13.90 6.75
CA ARG A 192 16.01 13.14 6.83
C ARG A 192 15.48 13.06 8.28
N GLU A 193 16.38 12.83 9.24
CA GLU A 193 16.02 12.80 10.67
C GLU A 193 15.52 14.17 11.12
N ALA A 194 16.19 15.25 10.73
CA ALA A 194 15.79 16.61 11.07
C ALA A 194 14.38 16.95 10.55
N VAL A 195 14.08 16.60 9.30
CA VAL A 195 12.73 16.82 8.73
C VAL A 195 11.70 15.93 9.43
N ALA A 196 12.03 14.66 9.71
CA ALA A 196 11.13 13.75 10.40
C ALA A 196 10.76 14.19 11.82
N LEU A 197 11.65 14.91 12.52
CA LEU A 197 11.39 15.49 13.84
C LEU A 197 10.32 16.60 13.81
N MET A 198 10.04 17.19 12.65
CA MET A 198 9.00 18.22 12.51
C MET A 198 7.60 17.65 12.35
N PHE A 199 7.48 16.34 12.17
CA PHE A 199 6.18 15.67 12.09
C PHE A 199 5.68 15.26 13.49
N ASP A 200 4.73 16.02 14.03
CA ASP A 200 4.08 15.69 15.30
C ASP A 200 2.93 14.69 15.10
N PHE A 201 3.28 13.41 15.06
CA PHE A 201 2.27 12.34 14.91
C PHE A 201 1.27 12.33 16.06
N GLU A 202 1.72 12.47 17.30
CA GLU A 202 0.85 12.41 18.48
C GLU A 202 -0.18 13.54 18.49
N TRP A 203 0.22 14.76 18.11
CA TRP A 203 -0.71 15.88 17.96
C TRP A 203 -1.69 15.65 16.82
N SER A 204 -1.19 15.20 15.67
CA SER A 204 -1.99 14.90 14.48
C SER A 204 -3.00 13.79 14.77
N ASN A 205 -2.55 12.70 15.41
CA ASN A 205 -3.42 11.60 15.80
C ASN A 205 -4.52 12.07 16.76
N LYS A 206 -4.16 12.84 17.78
CA LYS A 206 -5.12 13.34 18.76
C LYS A 206 -6.15 14.31 18.15
N ASN A 207 -5.70 15.27 17.33
CA ASN A 207 -6.53 16.41 16.93
C ASN A 207 -7.18 16.22 15.55
N LEU A 208 -6.55 15.48 14.63
CA LEU A 208 -7.07 15.26 13.27
C LEU A 208 -7.70 13.88 13.12
N PHE A 209 -7.14 12.86 13.79
CA PHE A 209 -7.58 11.47 13.62
C PHE A 209 -8.25 10.90 14.88
N SER A 210 -8.50 11.73 15.88
CA SER A 210 -9.24 11.37 17.10
C SER A 210 -8.66 10.15 17.84
N GLY A 211 -7.34 9.97 17.77
CA GLY A 211 -6.63 8.87 18.41
C GLY A 211 -6.76 7.50 17.74
N GLN A 212 -7.32 7.44 16.54
CA GLN A 212 -7.64 6.16 15.88
C GLN A 212 -6.45 5.45 15.22
N TYR A 213 -5.33 6.13 15.06
CA TYR A 213 -4.18 5.55 14.36
C TYR A 213 -3.05 5.15 15.28
N LEU A 214 -2.32 4.12 14.88
CA LEU A 214 -1.04 3.75 15.45
C LEU A 214 0.07 4.18 14.48
N ARG A 215 1.17 4.73 15.02
CA ARG A 215 2.32 5.08 14.19
C ARG A 215 3.04 3.82 13.73
N THR A 216 3.12 3.62 12.43
CA THR A 216 3.81 2.49 11.82
C THR A 216 5.30 2.52 12.15
N LYS A 217 5.86 1.40 12.60
CA LYS A 217 7.26 1.26 13.02
C LYS A 217 8.02 0.22 12.20
N SER A 218 7.33 -0.55 11.40
CA SER A 218 7.91 -1.61 10.58
C SER A 218 7.24 -1.65 9.21
N TYR A 219 7.96 -2.05 8.19
CA TYR A 219 7.39 -2.40 6.89
C TYR A 219 6.48 -3.65 6.95
N PHE A 220 6.56 -4.38 8.05
CA PHE A 220 5.81 -5.62 8.31
C PHE A 220 4.84 -5.47 9.50
N ASP A 221 4.39 -4.25 9.80
CA ASP A 221 3.48 -4.01 10.93
C ASP A 221 2.23 -4.90 10.84
N ASN A 222 1.70 -5.26 12.00
CA ASN A 222 0.61 -6.20 12.18
C ASN A 222 0.89 -7.62 11.65
N SER A 223 2.16 -8.02 11.62
CA SER A 223 2.55 -9.39 11.26
C SER A 223 3.64 -9.93 12.20
N GLU A 224 3.89 -11.23 12.12
CA GLU A 224 4.97 -11.90 12.84
C GLU A 224 6.38 -11.47 12.37
N LEU A 225 6.48 -10.88 11.17
CA LEU A 225 7.74 -10.38 10.61
C LEU A 225 8.11 -9.00 11.14
N ALA A 226 7.20 -8.30 11.84
CA ALA A 226 7.49 -7.01 12.42
C ALA A 226 8.52 -7.15 13.56
N ALA A 227 9.67 -6.49 13.44
CA ALA A 227 10.69 -6.48 14.47
C ALA A 227 10.15 -5.89 15.78
N LYS A 228 10.37 -6.60 16.89
CA LYS A 228 9.94 -6.20 18.24
C LYS A 228 11.12 -6.30 19.21
N GLY A 229 11.41 -5.21 19.90
CA GLY A 229 12.50 -5.19 20.86
C GLY A 229 13.88 -5.19 20.22
N LYS A 230 14.86 -5.80 20.88
CA LYS A 230 16.21 -5.99 20.36
C LYS A 230 16.30 -7.28 19.56
N PRO A 231 17.30 -7.40 18.66
CA PRO A 231 17.52 -8.63 17.93
C PRO A 231 17.64 -9.85 18.85
N SER A 232 16.99 -10.93 18.48
CA SER A 232 17.09 -12.25 19.10
C SER A 232 18.49 -12.83 18.92
N ARG A 233 18.78 -13.96 19.61
CA ARG A 233 20.05 -14.65 19.45
C ARG A 233 20.31 -15.07 17.99
N ASP A 234 19.28 -15.54 17.31
CA ASP A 234 19.40 -16.04 15.94
C ASP A 234 19.58 -14.90 14.96
N GLU A 235 18.86 -13.80 15.14
CA GLU A 235 19.07 -12.56 14.39
C GLU A 235 20.48 -11.98 14.61
N LEU A 236 20.99 -11.99 15.84
CA LEU A 236 22.35 -11.55 16.13
C LEU A 236 23.40 -12.42 15.42
N ALA A 237 23.17 -13.72 15.26
CA ALA A 237 24.07 -14.57 14.48
C ALA A 237 24.21 -14.13 13.02
N LEU A 238 23.13 -13.59 12.44
CA LEU A 238 23.13 -13.04 11.06
C LEU A 238 23.67 -11.59 11.01
N LEU A 239 23.44 -10.78 12.02
CA LEU A 239 23.80 -9.36 12.03
C LEU A 239 25.25 -9.11 12.46
N ASN A 240 25.82 -9.94 13.36
CA ASN A 240 27.16 -9.75 13.87
C ASN A 240 28.28 -9.66 12.82
N PRO A 241 28.25 -10.42 11.71
CA PRO A 241 29.22 -10.25 10.64
C PRO A 241 29.27 -8.85 10.01
N PHE A 242 28.18 -8.09 10.14
CA PHE A 242 28.04 -6.74 9.59
C PHE A 242 28.07 -5.65 10.65
N LYS A 243 28.45 -5.97 11.89
CA LYS A 243 28.37 -5.07 13.04
C LYS A 243 29.05 -3.73 12.82
N ASP A 244 30.20 -3.72 12.15
CA ASP A 244 30.97 -2.50 11.91
C ASP A 244 30.37 -1.61 10.79
N SER A 245 29.47 -2.15 9.99
CA SER A 245 28.78 -1.44 8.91
C SER A 245 27.34 -1.06 9.25
N LEU A 246 26.83 -1.53 10.36
CA LEU A 246 25.46 -1.25 10.82
C LEU A 246 25.46 -0.19 11.93
N PRO A 247 24.38 0.63 12.03
CA PRO A 247 24.23 1.56 13.15
C PRO A 247 24.27 0.82 14.49
N PRO A 248 25.03 1.30 15.49
CA PRO A 248 25.14 0.64 16.81
C PRO A 248 23.80 0.43 17.50
N GLU A 249 22.82 1.28 17.24
CA GLU A 249 21.47 1.23 17.78
C GLU A 249 20.76 -0.08 17.46
N VAL A 250 21.05 -0.70 16.30
CA VAL A 250 20.51 -2.03 15.90
C VAL A 250 20.77 -3.07 17.00
N PHE A 251 21.91 -3.00 17.69
CA PHE A 251 22.34 -3.97 18.72
C PHE A 251 21.97 -3.55 20.14
N THR A 252 21.73 -2.26 20.38
CA THR A 252 21.68 -1.71 21.74
C THR A 252 20.29 -1.30 22.19
N ALA A 253 19.40 -0.93 21.27
CA ALA A 253 18.06 -0.44 21.59
C ALA A 253 16.99 -0.99 20.66
N PRO A 254 15.74 -1.13 21.13
CA PRO A 254 14.61 -1.34 20.23
C PRO A 254 14.46 -0.13 19.29
N PHE A 255 14.09 -0.39 18.06
CA PHE A 255 13.73 0.71 17.16
C PHE A 255 12.46 1.40 17.66
N ASP A 256 12.52 2.72 17.84
CA ASP A 256 11.34 3.54 18.11
C ASP A 256 11.47 4.89 17.38
N LEU A 257 10.33 5.45 17.02
CA LEU A 257 10.25 6.75 16.37
C LEU A 257 10.19 7.87 17.42
N PRO A 258 10.67 9.10 17.09
CA PRO A 258 10.51 10.23 17.97
C PRO A 258 9.06 10.45 18.37
N LYS A 259 8.81 10.67 19.65
CA LYS A 259 7.49 10.93 20.23
C LYS A 259 7.40 12.34 20.78
N THR A 260 6.20 12.88 20.77
CA THR A 260 5.84 14.15 21.41
C THR A 260 4.81 13.92 22.52
N ASN A 261 4.47 14.96 23.23
CA ASN A 261 3.38 14.95 24.22
C ASN A 261 2.02 15.38 23.64
N ALA A 262 1.89 15.43 22.33
CA ALA A 262 0.70 15.88 21.62
C ALA A 262 0.25 17.32 21.94
N SER A 263 1.15 18.17 22.42
CA SER A 263 0.82 19.58 22.73
C SER A 263 0.90 20.49 21.50
N GLY A 264 1.51 20.06 20.42
CA GLY A 264 1.87 20.89 19.26
C GLY A 264 3.11 21.76 19.50
N PHE A 265 3.72 21.68 20.67
CA PHE A 265 4.90 22.45 21.04
C PHE A 265 6.18 21.67 20.73
N LEU A 266 6.79 21.94 19.57
CA LEU A 266 7.93 21.20 19.03
C LEU A 266 9.30 21.81 19.34
N ARG A 267 9.44 22.74 20.29
CA ARG A 267 10.71 23.44 20.53
C ARG A 267 11.90 22.51 20.83
N PRO A 268 11.77 21.42 21.60
CA PRO A 268 12.85 20.46 21.78
C PRO A 268 13.25 19.75 20.46
N GLN A 269 12.26 19.34 19.66
CA GLN A 269 12.46 18.69 18.37
C GLN A 269 13.13 19.64 17.37
N MET A 270 12.68 20.89 17.33
CA MET A 270 13.28 21.95 16.49
C MET A 270 14.77 22.16 16.83
N ARG A 271 15.13 22.24 18.13
CA ARG A 271 16.53 22.37 18.52
C ARG A 271 17.39 21.21 18.04
N ARG A 272 16.88 19.98 18.19
CA ARG A 272 17.58 18.79 17.70
C ARG A 272 17.68 18.80 16.18
N ALA A 273 16.62 19.15 15.47
CA ALA A 273 16.62 19.27 14.02
C ALA A 273 17.65 20.30 13.52
N PHE A 274 17.72 21.48 14.14
CA PHE A 274 18.74 22.46 13.79
C PHE A 274 20.16 21.94 14.02
N SER A 275 20.41 21.27 15.13
CA SER A 275 21.74 20.68 15.39
C SER A 275 22.11 19.62 14.34
N LEU A 276 21.17 18.80 13.91
CA LEU A 276 21.39 17.82 12.85
C LEU A 276 21.67 18.49 11.49
N LEU A 277 20.92 19.54 11.17
CA LEU A 277 21.10 20.30 9.94
C LEU A 277 22.47 21.02 9.93
N GLU A 278 22.90 21.62 11.05
CA GLU A 278 24.23 22.21 11.17
C GLU A 278 25.35 21.17 10.96
N GLN A 279 25.23 19.99 11.54
CA GLN A 279 26.14 18.86 11.33
C GLN A 279 26.18 18.38 9.88
N ALA A 280 25.06 18.56 9.13
CA ALA A 280 24.94 18.26 7.72
C ALA A 280 25.36 19.45 6.81
N GLY A 281 25.91 20.53 7.38
CA GLY A 281 26.42 21.69 6.63
C GLY A 281 25.36 22.76 6.29
N TRP A 282 24.18 22.68 6.90
CA TRP A 282 23.10 23.66 6.71
C TRP A 282 23.08 24.67 7.83
N THR A 283 23.19 25.95 7.51
CA THR A 283 23.21 27.06 8.49
C THR A 283 22.24 28.15 8.13
N VAL A 284 21.71 28.84 9.15
CA VAL A 284 20.84 30.01 8.90
C VAL A 284 21.69 31.21 8.51
N ARG A 285 21.46 31.78 7.35
CA ARG A 285 22.11 33.01 6.85
C ARG A 285 21.01 33.92 6.29
N ASP A 286 20.97 35.15 6.76
CA ASP A 286 19.93 36.16 6.36
C ASP A 286 18.49 35.64 6.57
N GLY A 287 18.26 34.88 7.66
CA GLY A 287 16.95 34.32 7.98
C GLY A 287 16.54 33.10 7.15
N VAL A 288 17.40 32.59 6.26
CA VAL A 288 17.16 31.42 5.40
C VAL A 288 18.18 30.34 5.69
N LEU A 289 17.73 29.08 5.77
CA LEU A 289 18.59 27.91 5.90
C LEU A 289 19.29 27.66 4.56
N LYS A 290 20.64 27.71 4.57
CA LYS A 290 21.47 27.58 3.36
C LYS A 290 22.62 26.60 3.58
N ASN A 291 23.05 25.93 2.50
CA ASN A 291 24.26 25.09 2.49
C ASN A 291 25.55 25.96 2.34
N ALA A 292 26.70 25.32 2.25
CA ALA A 292 28.00 26.01 2.11
C ALA A 292 28.06 26.85 0.84
N GLU A 293 27.44 26.43 -0.25
CA GLU A 293 27.35 27.10 -1.55
C GLU A 293 26.32 28.22 -1.58
N GLY A 294 25.61 28.47 -0.48
CA GLY A 294 24.58 29.51 -0.39
C GLY A 294 23.21 29.11 -0.99
N GLN A 295 23.02 27.85 -1.36
CA GLN A 295 21.74 27.37 -1.87
C GLN A 295 20.74 27.21 -0.72
N PRO A 296 19.47 27.63 -0.89
CA PRO A 296 18.44 27.50 0.14
C PRO A 296 18.01 26.05 0.35
N PHE A 297 17.51 25.74 1.55
CA PHE A 297 16.90 24.47 1.89
C PHE A 297 15.45 24.42 1.37
N GLU A 298 15.27 23.93 0.17
CA GLU A 298 13.98 23.92 -0.53
C GLU A 298 13.69 22.52 -1.08
N PHE A 299 12.46 22.10 -0.95
CA PHE A 299 11.97 20.85 -1.54
C PHE A 299 10.47 20.90 -1.78
N GLU A 300 10.01 20.01 -2.63
CA GLU A 300 8.60 19.82 -2.96
C GLU A 300 8.05 18.59 -2.27
N ILE A 301 6.80 18.65 -1.82
CA ILE A 301 6.02 17.50 -1.35
C ILE A 301 4.99 17.20 -2.44
N LEU A 302 5.13 16.05 -3.07
CA LEU A 302 4.14 15.52 -4.01
C LEU A 302 3.06 14.80 -3.21
N LEU A 303 1.83 15.24 -3.34
CA LEU A 303 0.64 14.62 -2.74
C LEU A 303 -0.17 13.94 -3.83
N ASP A 304 -0.76 12.78 -3.50
CA ASP A 304 -1.70 12.03 -4.34
C ASP A 304 -3.13 12.57 -4.17
#